data_bff24fcdf4b7ffff41ee3c826a04da31
#
_entry.id   bff24fcdf4b7ffff41ee3c826a04da31
#
_cell.length_a   1.000
_cell.length_b   1.000
_cell.length_c   1.000
_cell.angle_alpha   90.00
_cell.angle_beta   90.00
_cell.angle_gamma   90.00
#
_symmetry.space_group_name_H-M   'P 1'
#
loop_
_entity.id
_entity.type
_entity.pdbx_description
1 polymer ?
#
loop_
_entity_poly.entity_id
_entity_poly.type
_entity_poly.pdbx_seq_one_letter_code
_entity_poly.pdbx_strand_id
1 'polypeptide(L)'
;MRFLLRRRRLRRTEHEEDAELHLALNSGIPLVDPKGGFFFVFQTGEPLLRKYDRAGTLIFERHIQGREIDDFVGKLPNTWPRRQTSDGELPVVRPTVRSAAVDATGSLWVAFTVPYTYVFDADGDRIRAVQFRGAGTIVPNSLFFGKKGRLLVTPGLYEFAP
;
A
#
# COMPACT_ATOMS: atom_id res chain seq x y z
N MET A 1 -21.52 3.51 -16.16
CA MET A 1 -20.29 4.29 -16.30
C MET A 1 -19.15 3.31 -16.49
N ARG A 2 -18.62 3.13 -17.71
CA ARG A 2 -17.54 2.20 -18.00
C ARG A 2 -16.21 2.92 -17.77
N PHE A 3 -15.49 2.58 -16.71
CA PHE A 3 -14.09 2.99 -16.57
C PHE A 3 -13.23 2.19 -17.55
N LEU A 4 -12.91 2.79 -18.68
CA LEU A 4 -11.83 2.33 -19.53
C LEU A 4 -10.51 2.75 -18.91
N LEU A 5 -9.97 1.92 -18.01
CA LEU A 5 -8.57 1.98 -17.63
C LEU A 5 -7.72 1.82 -18.90
N ARG A 6 -7.29 2.93 -19.50
CA ARG A 6 -6.23 2.88 -20.51
C ARG A 6 -5.02 2.20 -19.85
N ARG A 7 -4.69 1.02 -20.34
CA ARG A 7 -3.46 0.28 -20.00
C ARG A 7 -2.24 1.17 -20.28
N ARG A 8 -1.86 2.02 -19.32
CA ARG A 8 -0.55 2.64 -19.33
C ARG A 8 0.37 1.76 -18.50
N ARG A 9 1.35 1.16 -19.16
CA ARG A 9 2.55 0.46 -18.69
C ARG A 9 2.55 0.20 -17.18
N LEU A 10 1.84 -0.82 -16.78
CA LEU A 10 2.11 -1.55 -15.57
C LEU A 10 3.57 -2.04 -15.68
N ARG A 11 4.30 -2.09 -14.58
CA ARG A 11 5.71 -2.49 -14.53
C ARG A 11 6.05 -3.52 -15.61
N ARG A 12 7.02 -3.18 -16.45
CA ARG A 12 7.67 -4.11 -17.37
C ARG A 12 8.57 -4.99 -16.51
N THR A 13 7.98 -6.00 -15.89
CA THR A 13 8.71 -7.09 -15.27
C THR A 13 8.83 -8.19 -16.31
N GLU A 14 9.87 -8.99 -16.22
CA GLU A 14 10.12 -10.17 -17.06
C GLU A 14 9.00 -11.22 -16.99
N HIS A 15 7.88 -10.89 -16.35
CA HIS A 15 6.71 -11.72 -16.09
C HIS A 15 5.46 -11.28 -16.87
N GLU A 16 5.60 -10.56 -17.98
CA GLU A 16 4.44 -10.19 -18.84
C GLU A 16 3.68 -11.42 -19.37
N GLU A 17 4.31 -12.60 -19.35
CA GLU A 17 3.71 -13.87 -19.78
C GLU A 17 2.89 -14.56 -18.65
N ASP A 18 3.08 -14.17 -17.38
CA ASP A 18 2.36 -14.73 -16.22
C ASP A 18 1.27 -13.77 -15.74
N ALA A 19 0.08 -13.90 -16.32
CA ALA A 19 -1.05 -13.03 -16.02
C ALA A 19 -1.48 -13.07 -14.55
N GLU A 20 -1.36 -14.23 -13.89
CA GLU A 20 -1.74 -14.40 -12.48
C GLU A 20 -0.75 -13.72 -11.54
N LEU A 21 0.54 -13.89 -11.80
CA LEU A 21 1.58 -13.18 -11.05
C LEU A 21 1.47 -11.67 -11.26
N HIS A 22 1.21 -11.24 -12.49
CA HIS A 22 1.00 -9.84 -12.81
C HIS A 22 -0.20 -9.25 -12.04
N LEU A 23 -1.31 -9.97 -11.96
CA LEU A 23 -2.48 -9.55 -11.19
C LEU A 23 -2.15 -9.50 -9.68
N ALA A 24 -1.47 -10.51 -9.16
CA ALA A 24 -1.09 -10.57 -7.75
C ALA A 24 -0.14 -9.41 -7.36
N LEU A 25 0.84 -9.09 -8.20
CA LEU A 25 1.80 -7.99 -7.97
C LEU A 25 1.18 -6.60 -8.15
N ASN A 26 0.06 -6.48 -8.86
CA ASN A 26 -0.67 -5.23 -9.03
C ASN A 26 -1.88 -5.09 -8.09
N SER A 27 -2.00 -5.97 -7.10
CA SER A 27 -2.98 -5.82 -6.02
C SER A 27 -2.66 -4.59 -5.18
N GLY A 28 -3.69 -3.81 -4.82
CA GLY A 28 -3.47 -2.58 -4.07
C GLY A 28 -4.73 -2.00 -3.44
N ILE A 29 -4.55 -0.93 -2.67
CA ILE A 29 -5.57 -0.24 -1.91
C ILE A 29 -5.86 1.11 -2.59
N PRO A 30 -7.03 1.31 -3.18
CA PRO A 30 -7.48 2.63 -3.64
C PRO A 30 -7.97 3.46 -2.46
N LEU A 31 -7.55 4.73 -2.39
CA LEU A 31 -7.88 5.65 -1.31
C LEU A 31 -8.26 7.01 -1.88
N VAL A 32 -9.40 7.54 -1.47
CA VAL A 32 -9.83 8.89 -1.87
C VAL A 32 -9.01 9.94 -1.13
N ASP A 33 -8.49 10.92 -1.85
CA ASP A 33 -7.91 12.11 -1.25
C ASP A 33 -8.99 13.17 -1.02
N PRO A 34 -9.20 13.67 0.22
CA PRO A 34 -10.18 14.70 0.51
C PRO A 34 -9.90 16.00 -0.26
N LYS A 35 -8.68 16.25 -0.69
CA LYS A 35 -8.29 17.40 -1.53
C LYS A 35 -8.58 17.19 -3.01
N GLY A 36 -8.90 15.99 -3.41
CA GLY A 36 -9.28 15.61 -4.77
C GLY A 36 -8.38 14.56 -5.41
N GLY A 37 -9.00 13.72 -6.24
CA GLY A 37 -8.32 12.56 -6.82
C GLY A 37 -8.21 11.39 -5.85
N PHE A 38 -7.23 10.51 -6.07
CA PHE A 38 -7.06 9.31 -5.25
C PHE A 38 -5.62 8.81 -5.26
N PHE A 39 -5.26 8.12 -4.19
CA PHE A 39 -4.04 7.32 -4.12
C PHE A 39 -4.33 5.86 -4.46
N PHE A 40 -3.34 5.19 -5.00
CA PHE A 40 -3.31 3.74 -5.13
C PHE A 40 -2.01 3.23 -4.51
N VAL A 41 -2.12 2.45 -3.43
CA VAL A 41 -0.98 1.88 -2.72
C VAL A 41 -0.88 0.41 -3.06
N PHE A 42 0.23 -0.01 -3.67
CA PHE A 42 0.47 -1.41 -3.99
C PHE A 42 0.72 -2.22 -2.73
N GLN A 43 0.01 -3.34 -2.57
CA GLN A 43 0.11 -4.17 -1.37
C GLN A 43 1.21 -5.22 -1.47
N THR A 44 1.61 -5.59 -2.67
CA THR A 44 2.50 -6.72 -2.93
C THR A 44 3.72 -6.29 -3.72
N GLY A 45 4.79 -7.10 -3.64
CA GLY A 45 6.06 -6.75 -4.27
C GLY A 45 6.74 -5.56 -3.59
N GLU A 46 7.54 -4.82 -4.34
CA GLU A 46 8.15 -3.58 -3.82
C GLU A 46 7.08 -2.56 -3.46
N PRO A 47 7.15 -1.96 -2.26
CA PRO A 47 6.20 -0.93 -1.86
C PRO A 47 6.22 0.26 -2.81
N LEU A 48 5.06 0.59 -3.33
CA LEU A 48 4.88 1.63 -4.36
C LEU A 48 3.57 2.35 -4.11
N LEU A 49 3.53 3.64 -4.38
CA LEU A 49 2.30 4.41 -4.38
C LEU A 49 2.14 5.23 -5.66
N ARG A 50 0.91 5.45 -6.06
CA ARG A 50 0.52 6.33 -7.17
C ARG A 50 -0.50 7.35 -6.70
N LYS A 51 -0.40 8.53 -7.23
CA LYS A 51 -1.40 9.59 -7.08
C LYS A 51 -2.05 9.87 -8.43
N TYR A 52 -3.36 9.98 -8.43
CA TYR A 52 -4.16 10.33 -9.60
C TYR A 52 -5.02 11.55 -9.31
N ASP A 53 -5.28 12.35 -10.33
CA ASP A 53 -6.24 13.42 -10.27
C ASP A 53 -7.70 12.89 -10.33
N ARG A 54 -8.69 13.80 -10.28
CA ARG A 54 -10.12 13.45 -10.38
C ARG A 54 -10.51 12.84 -11.72
N ALA A 55 -9.76 13.12 -12.78
CA ALA A 55 -9.96 12.56 -14.11
C ALA A 55 -9.30 11.19 -14.29
N GLY A 56 -8.55 10.72 -13.29
CA GLY A 56 -7.81 9.47 -13.36
C GLY A 56 -6.46 9.59 -14.06
N THR A 57 -5.94 10.82 -14.24
CA THR A 57 -4.61 11.05 -14.80
C THR A 57 -3.57 10.83 -13.72
N LEU A 58 -2.52 10.07 -14.03
CA LEU A 58 -1.40 9.87 -13.11
C LEU A 58 -0.65 11.18 -12.87
N ILE A 59 -0.61 11.62 -11.62
CA ILE A 59 0.15 12.81 -11.20
C ILE A 59 1.59 12.40 -10.93
N PHE A 60 1.79 11.38 -10.07
CA PHE A 60 3.11 10.81 -9.78
C PHE A 60 3.06 9.33 -9.39
N GLU A 61 4.22 8.70 -9.47
CA GLU A 61 4.52 7.38 -8.92
C GLU A 61 5.74 7.52 -8.01
N ARG A 62 5.72 6.88 -6.83
CA ARG A 62 6.82 6.87 -5.86
C ARG A 62 7.08 5.47 -5.35
N HIS A 63 8.33 5.02 -5.42
CA HIS A 63 8.81 3.87 -4.67
C HIS A 63 8.97 4.25 -3.22
N ILE A 64 8.46 3.41 -2.33
CA ILE A 64 8.59 3.65 -0.89
C ILE A 64 9.86 3.00 -0.40
N GLN A 65 10.78 3.81 0.13
CA GLN A 65 12.09 3.39 0.61
C GLN A 65 12.34 3.90 2.03
N GLY A 66 13.18 3.21 2.78
CA GLY A 66 13.60 3.62 4.11
C GLY A 66 14.20 2.51 4.94
N ARG A 67 15.13 2.86 5.81
CA ARG A 67 15.91 1.92 6.64
C ARG A 67 15.04 0.90 7.38
N GLU A 68 13.85 1.33 7.81
CA GLU A 68 12.94 0.52 8.60
C GLU A 68 12.30 -0.61 7.79
N ILE A 69 12.32 -0.51 6.46
CA ILE A 69 11.72 -1.48 5.54
C ILE A 69 12.75 -2.15 4.62
N ASP A 70 13.98 -1.62 4.53
CA ASP A 70 15.01 -2.10 3.60
C ASP A 70 15.31 -3.59 3.78
N ASP A 71 15.38 -4.06 5.03
CA ASP A 71 15.67 -5.45 5.34
C ASP A 71 14.64 -6.44 4.79
N PHE A 72 13.36 -6.08 4.81
CA PHE A 72 12.34 -6.98 4.27
C PHE A 72 12.14 -6.77 2.77
N VAL A 73 12.30 -5.56 2.25
CA VAL A 73 12.26 -5.29 0.80
C VAL A 73 13.42 -6.00 0.10
N GLY A 74 14.62 -5.96 0.67
CA GLY A 74 15.80 -6.65 0.13
C GLY A 74 15.69 -8.19 0.14
N LYS A 75 14.74 -8.74 0.90
CA LYS A 75 14.46 -10.20 0.95
C LYS A 75 13.29 -10.60 0.04
N LEU A 76 12.73 -9.69 -0.73
CA LEU A 76 11.71 -10.05 -1.71
C LEU A 76 12.32 -11.01 -2.75
N PRO A 77 11.59 -12.07 -3.11
CA PRO A 77 12.11 -13.05 -4.03
C PRO A 77 12.15 -12.49 -5.46
N ASN A 78 13.17 -12.87 -6.21
CA ASN A 78 13.23 -12.60 -7.65
C ASN A 78 12.28 -13.51 -8.43
N THR A 79 11.96 -14.69 -7.87
CA THR A 79 11.02 -15.66 -8.44
C THR A 79 10.01 -16.05 -7.35
N TRP A 80 8.74 -15.87 -7.65
CA TRP A 80 7.67 -16.15 -6.69
C TRP A 80 7.33 -17.64 -6.65
N PRO A 81 7.26 -18.26 -5.44
CA PRO A 81 6.84 -19.64 -5.32
C PRO A 81 5.40 -19.79 -5.77
N ARG A 82 5.06 -20.96 -6.30
CA ARG A 82 3.71 -21.32 -6.72
C ARG A 82 3.14 -22.41 -5.83
N ARG A 83 1.84 -22.45 -5.68
CA ARG A 83 1.11 -23.48 -4.94
C ARG A 83 0.04 -24.08 -5.82
N GLN A 84 -0.02 -25.41 -5.84
CA GLN A 84 -1.09 -26.14 -6.50
C GLN A 84 -2.43 -25.90 -5.79
N THR A 85 -3.47 -25.59 -6.56
CA THR A 85 -4.86 -25.45 -6.12
C THR A 85 -5.77 -26.30 -7.00
N SER A 86 -7.07 -26.36 -6.70
CA SER A 86 -8.06 -27.01 -7.56
C SER A 86 -8.14 -26.40 -8.96
N ASP A 87 -7.86 -25.12 -9.08
CA ASP A 87 -8.04 -24.34 -10.29
C ASP A 87 -6.71 -24.15 -11.08
N GLY A 88 -5.63 -24.81 -10.61
CA GLY A 88 -4.32 -24.74 -11.21
C GLY A 88 -3.23 -24.30 -10.23
N GLU A 89 -2.09 -23.89 -10.75
CA GLU A 89 -0.92 -23.48 -10.00
C GLU A 89 -0.88 -21.96 -9.84
N LEU A 90 -1.10 -21.44 -8.64
CA LEU A 90 -1.18 -20.00 -8.36
C LEU A 90 0.09 -19.46 -7.68
N PRO A 91 0.55 -18.24 -8.04
CA PRO A 91 1.69 -17.62 -7.39
C PRO A 91 1.37 -17.26 -5.93
N VAL A 92 2.32 -17.52 -5.03
CA VAL A 92 2.22 -17.15 -3.63
C VAL A 92 2.93 -15.83 -3.40
N VAL A 93 2.20 -14.74 -3.52
CA VAL A 93 2.73 -13.38 -3.30
C VAL A 93 2.28 -12.90 -1.92
N ARG A 94 3.26 -12.56 -1.07
CA ARG A 94 2.99 -12.04 0.27
C ARG A 94 2.86 -10.52 0.23
N PRO A 95 1.92 -9.95 0.98
CA PRO A 95 1.82 -8.50 1.08
C PRO A 95 3.04 -7.92 1.78
N THR A 96 3.49 -6.76 1.32
CA THR A 96 4.50 -5.90 1.97
C THR A 96 3.83 -4.74 2.70
N VAL A 97 2.69 -4.29 2.18
CA VAL A 97 1.82 -3.29 2.80
C VAL A 97 0.58 -4.00 3.34
N ARG A 98 0.26 -3.76 4.61
CA ARG A 98 -0.95 -4.32 5.26
C ARG A 98 -2.17 -3.46 5.08
N SER A 99 -2.00 -2.16 5.28
CA SER A 99 -3.08 -1.20 5.27
C SER A 99 -2.59 0.17 4.85
N ALA A 100 -3.51 0.97 4.35
CA ALA A 100 -3.27 2.37 4.11
C ALA A 100 -4.54 3.18 4.38
N ALA A 101 -4.39 4.44 4.76
CA ALA A 101 -5.49 5.37 4.98
C ALA A 101 -5.05 6.79 4.63
N VAL A 102 -6.01 7.66 4.30
CA VAL A 102 -5.76 9.10 4.10
C VAL A 102 -6.46 9.85 5.21
N ASP A 103 -5.75 10.74 5.87
CA ASP A 103 -6.33 11.60 6.90
C ASP A 103 -7.06 12.81 6.32
N ALA A 104 -7.73 13.59 7.17
CA ALA A 104 -8.50 14.75 6.75
C ALA A 104 -7.64 15.88 6.14
N THR A 105 -6.34 15.88 6.39
CA THR A 105 -5.38 16.83 5.82
C THR A 105 -4.88 16.42 4.45
N GLY A 106 -5.22 15.19 4.00
CA GLY A 106 -4.76 14.60 2.75
C GLY A 106 -3.39 13.90 2.87
N SER A 107 -2.91 13.66 4.10
CA SER A 107 -1.71 12.87 4.32
C SER A 107 -2.01 11.38 4.18
N LEU A 108 -1.18 10.67 3.44
CA LEU A 108 -1.30 9.23 3.22
C LEU A 108 -0.49 8.46 4.26
N TRP A 109 -1.15 7.56 4.98
CA TRP A 109 -0.54 6.68 5.96
C TRP A 109 -0.46 5.26 5.38
N VAL A 110 0.73 4.67 5.37
CA VAL A 110 1.00 3.33 4.81
C VAL A 110 1.61 2.45 5.89
N ALA A 111 0.87 1.45 6.35
CA ALA A 111 1.32 0.47 7.33
C ALA A 111 1.91 -0.77 6.63
N PHE A 112 3.11 -1.17 7.05
CA PHE A 112 3.82 -2.31 6.49
C PHE A 112 3.58 -3.60 7.28
N THR A 113 4.09 -4.70 6.78
CA THR A 113 4.12 -5.99 7.49
C THR A 113 5.11 -6.02 8.66
N VAL A 114 5.99 -5.03 8.73
CA VAL A 114 6.85 -4.70 9.88
C VAL A 114 6.21 -3.59 10.72
N PRO A 115 6.61 -3.38 11.99
CA PRO A 115 5.91 -2.47 12.90
C PRO A 115 6.19 -0.99 12.61
N TYR A 116 6.15 -0.61 11.34
CA TYR A 116 6.32 0.77 10.91
C TYR A 116 5.17 1.19 10.00
N THR A 117 4.79 2.44 10.14
CA THR A 117 3.83 3.14 9.27
C THR A 117 4.48 4.42 8.79
N TYR A 118 4.56 4.61 7.48
CA TYR A 118 5.05 5.85 6.91
C TYR A 118 3.90 6.78 6.60
N VAL A 119 4.16 8.07 6.80
CA VAL A 119 3.23 9.14 6.47
C VAL A 119 3.84 9.99 5.36
N PHE A 120 3.06 10.18 4.32
CA PHE A 120 3.42 10.96 3.15
C PHE A 120 2.51 12.18 3.04
N ASP A 121 3.05 13.27 2.55
CA ASP A 121 2.27 14.45 2.22
C ASP A 121 1.54 14.32 0.86
N ALA A 122 0.91 15.40 0.43
CA ALA A 122 0.15 15.43 -0.83
C ALA A 122 1.04 15.26 -2.08
N ASP A 123 2.32 15.57 -1.98
CA ASP A 123 3.31 15.47 -3.06
C ASP A 123 4.02 14.11 -3.09
N GLY A 124 3.70 13.25 -2.13
CA GLY A 124 4.24 11.91 -2.00
C GLY A 124 5.59 11.86 -1.31
N ASP A 125 5.97 12.92 -0.61
CA ASP A 125 7.20 12.96 0.17
C ASP A 125 6.96 12.40 1.58
N ARG A 126 7.87 11.54 2.05
CA ARG A 126 7.77 10.97 3.39
C ARG A 126 8.07 12.03 4.45
N ILE A 127 7.09 12.37 5.27
CA ILE A 127 7.22 13.37 6.32
C ILE A 127 7.54 12.76 7.69
N ARG A 128 7.18 11.49 7.95
CA ARG A 128 7.51 10.78 9.20
C ARG A 128 7.35 9.28 9.10
N ALA A 129 7.99 8.56 10.03
CA ALA A 129 7.77 7.16 10.35
C ALA A 129 7.15 7.05 11.73
N VAL A 130 6.14 6.19 11.87
CA VAL A 130 5.35 6.00 13.10
C VAL A 130 5.44 4.54 13.52
N GLN A 131 5.58 4.31 14.83
CA GLN A 131 5.37 3.02 15.47
C GLN A 131 4.21 3.14 16.44
N PHE A 132 3.23 2.26 16.31
CA PHE A 132 2.13 2.19 17.29
C PHE A 132 2.53 1.29 18.46
N ARG A 133 2.27 1.77 19.66
CA ARG A 133 2.55 1.05 20.91
C ARG A 133 1.30 1.05 21.79
N GLY A 134 0.94 -0.13 22.28
CA GLY A 134 -0.04 -0.36 23.32
C GLY A 134 0.62 -1.10 24.46
N ALA A 135 0.09 -2.25 24.87
CA ALA A 135 0.78 -3.19 25.78
C ALA A 135 2.07 -3.78 25.17
N GLY A 136 2.31 -3.57 23.89
CA GLY A 136 3.48 -3.95 23.12
C GLY A 136 3.52 -3.21 21.78
N THR A 137 4.41 -3.62 20.89
CA THR A 137 4.48 -3.07 19.53
C THR A 137 3.30 -3.58 18.70
N ILE A 138 2.58 -2.67 18.09
CA ILE A 138 1.42 -2.97 17.24
C ILE A 138 1.86 -2.93 15.78
N VAL A 139 1.61 -4.03 15.05
CA VAL A 139 1.67 -4.05 13.58
C VAL A 139 0.24 -3.86 13.05
N PRO A 140 -0.11 -2.71 12.48
CA PRO A 140 -1.47 -2.45 12.09
C PRO A 140 -1.98 -3.42 11.01
N ASN A 141 -3.15 -4.01 11.24
CA ASN A 141 -3.88 -4.75 10.20
C ASN A 141 -4.79 -3.81 9.41
N SER A 142 -5.33 -2.78 10.08
CA SER A 142 -6.05 -1.71 9.42
C SER A 142 -5.82 -0.36 10.13
N LEU A 143 -5.94 0.69 9.34
CA LEU A 143 -5.92 2.08 9.77
C LEU A 143 -7.25 2.72 9.35
N PHE A 144 -7.88 3.43 10.24
CA PHE A 144 -9.12 4.15 9.95
C PHE A 144 -9.15 5.50 10.65
N PHE A 145 -9.34 6.57 9.87
CA PHE A 145 -9.53 7.92 10.42
C PHE A 145 -11.02 8.17 10.65
N GLY A 146 -11.37 8.30 11.92
CA GLY A 146 -12.71 8.68 12.36
C GLY A 146 -12.94 10.18 12.37
N LYS A 147 -14.11 10.59 12.86
CA LYS A 147 -14.42 11.99 13.08
C LYS A 147 -13.42 12.61 14.05
N LYS A 148 -13.11 13.89 13.87
CA LYS A 148 -12.14 14.68 14.68
C LYS A 148 -10.68 14.20 14.55
N GLY A 149 -10.33 13.53 13.46
CA GLY A 149 -8.94 13.12 13.19
C GLY A 149 -8.45 11.95 14.04
N ARG A 150 -9.31 11.30 14.82
CA ARG A 150 -8.93 10.12 15.62
C ARG A 150 -8.57 8.96 14.72
N LEU A 151 -7.44 8.34 14.98
CA LEU A 151 -6.95 7.16 14.25
C LEU A 151 -7.27 5.90 15.05
N LEU A 152 -8.07 5.03 14.45
CA LEU A 152 -8.32 3.68 14.95
C LEU A 152 -7.36 2.70 14.29
N VAL A 153 -6.72 1.86 15.09
CA VAL A 153 -5.74 0.87 14.66
C VAL A 153 -6.16 -0.51 15.16
N THR A 154 -6.20 -1.48 14.25
CA THR A 154 -6.40 -2.90 14.60
C THR A 154 -5.09 -3.67 14.49
N PRO A 155 -4.92 -4.84 15.15
CA PRO A 155 -5.86 -5.49 16.06
C PRO A 155 -5.99 -4.75 17.39
N GLY A 156 -7.10 -4.99 18.12
CA GLY A 156 -7.32 -4.47 19.47
C GLY A 156 -8.08 -3.15 19.54
N LEU A 157 -8.45 -2.54 18.39
CA LEU A 157 -9.20 -1.26 18.33
C LEU A 157 -8.56 -0.14 19.16
N TYR A 158 -7.25 0.01 19.04
CA TYR A 158 -6.56 1.12 19.68
C TYR A 158 -6.95 2.44 19.02
N GLU A 159 -7.28 3.43 19.86
CA GLU A 159 -7.57 4.79 19.42
C GLU A 159 -6.38 5.70 19.77
N PHE A 160 -5.89 6.40 18.76
CA PHE A 160 -4.82 7.39 18.92
C PHE A 160 -5.37 8.77 18.59
N ALA A 161 -5.08 9.73 19.46
CA ALA A 161 -5.29 11.14 19.16
C ALA A 161 -4.21 11.63 18.20
N PRO A 162 -4.52 12.58 17.29
CA PRO A 162 -3.54 13.16 16.38
C PRO A 162 -2.44 13.93 17.08
#